data_fce12e19623882f3922b153b2aa457ed
#
_entry.id   fce12e19623882f3922b153b2aa457ed
#
_cell.length_a   1.000
_cell.length_b   1.000
_cell.length_c   1.000
_cell.angle_alpha   90.00
_cell.angle_beta   90.00
_cell.angle_gamma   90.00
#
_symmetry.space_group_name_H-M   'P 1'
#
loop_
_entity.id
_entity.type
_entity.pdbx_description
1 polymer ?
#
loop_
_entity_poly.entity_id
_entity_poly.type
_entity_poly.pdbx_seq_one_letter_code
_entity_poly.pdbx_strand_id
1 'polypeptide(L)'
;MVDYVIYGKIIIDDIRLTSGEIAKGVLGGGGPQGAFGARLWDNSVGILTRSGVDIEPGPKAALESLGIDLAGWVKYEQYHTPHGLMAYDENEYMVGEIDFEKRKELFKSKMGLMLQEVLPIPETYKTPKVIHLITEYAHEPMADEALKMKASGSIYSLEPLIDYHHWTNKGDMMSYFPEVDIVTPDWPSASGLAGSGNPFEVLKFWSRLGPSVVAIRHGMNGSYVWDKVHDKMWHIPIVAVKAVDPTGCGNSYGGGLCVSWEKSRDSKFAGCCATISASYLAKTVGVPPVTVEIEAEAQQVLENLLEKVEEM
;
A
#
# COMPACT_ATOMS: atom_id res chain seq x y z
N MET A 1 -8.20 20.21 -7.46
CA MET A 1 -8.59 18.82 -7.79
C MET A 1 -7.39 17.97 -7.41
N VAL A 2 -7.60 16.84 -6.80
CA VAL A 2 -6.53 15.88 -6.43
C VAL A 2 -6.48 14.80 -7.49
N ASP A 3 -5.31 14.52 -8.05
CA ASP A 3 -5.13 13.55 -9.12
C ASP A 3 -5.03 12.12 -8.61
N TYR A 4 -4.44 11.92 -7.42
CA TYR A 4 -4.19 10.61 -6.84
C TYR A 4 -4.77 10.53 -5.44
N VAL A 5 -5.74 9.65 -5.25
CA VAL A 5 -6.41 9.45 -3.97
C VAL A 5 -6.01 8.10 -3.40
N ILE A 6 -5.48 8.10 -2.19
CA ILE A 6 -5.07 6.89 -1.46
C ILE A 6 -6.07 6.66 -0.34
N TYR A 7 -6.70 5.49 -0.33
CA TYR A 7 -7.54 5.04 0.76
C TYR A 7 -6.81 4.00 1.61
N GLY A 8 -6.79 4.22 2.90
CA GLY A 8 -6.25 3.27 3.87
C GLY A 8 -6.53 3.69 5.30
N LYS A 9 -6.22 2.81 6.23
CA LYS A 9 -6.46 3.01 7.65
C LYS A 9 -5.39 3.91 8.27
N ILE A 10 -5.73 4.55 9.40
CA ILE A 10 -4.76 5.04 10.38
C ILE A 10 -4.83 4.13 11.59
N ILE A 11 -3.69 3.60 11.98
CA ILE A 11 -3.47 2.81 13.20
C ILE A 11 -2.23 3.38 13.87
N ILE A 12 -2.23 3.47 15.18
CA ILE A 12 -1.02 3.81 15.93
C ILE A 12 -0.34 2.51 16.33
N ASP A 13 0.85 2.26 15.80
CA ASP A 13 1.55 1.01 15.98
C ASP A 13 2.70 1.11 16.98
N ASP A 14 2.82 0.11 17.85
CA ASP A 14 4.06 -0.20 18.53
C ASP A 14 4.81 -1.23 17.67
N ILE A 15 6.02 -0.91 17.24
CA ILE A 15 6.76 -1.72 16.26
C ILE A 15 7.98 -2.32 16.94
N ARG A 16 8.10 -3.65 16.90
CA ARG A 16 9.34 -4.34 17.29
C ARG A 16 10.32 -4.32 16.11
N LEU A 17 11.32 -3.49 16.23
CA LEU A 17 12.38 -3.34 15.24
C LEU A 17 13.27 -4.58 15.16
N THR A 18 14.02 -4.74 14.09
CA THR A 18 15.01 -5.82 13.89
C THR A 18 16.13 -5.79 14.95
N SER A 19 16.38 -4.63 15.56
CA SER A 19 17.28 -4.48 16.72
C SER A 19 16.74 -5.11 18.01
N GLY A 20 15.46 -5.48 18.07
CA GLY A 20 14.74 -5.93 19.27
C GLY A 20 14.15 -4.78 20.11
N GLU A 21 14.46 -3.54 19.79
CA GLU A 21 13.86 -2.36 20.40
C GLU A 21 12.40 -2.20 19.97
N ILE A 22 11.55 -1.58 20.82
CA ILE A 22 10.16 -1.27 20.48
C ILE A 22 10.03 0.23 20.24
N ALA A 23 9.77 0.60 19.01
CA ALA A 23 9.33 1.95 18.65
C ALA A 23 7.83 2.09 18.95
N LYS A 24 7.47 3.06 19.78
CA LYS A 24 6.08 3.23 20.27
C LYS A 24 5.39 4.40 19.60
N GLY A 25 4.08 4.25 19.42
CA GLY A 25 3.22 5.35 18.97
C GLY A 25 3.53 5.80 17.53
N VAL A 26 3.88 4.87 16.65
CA VAL A 26 4.25 5.15 15.26
C VAL A 26 2.99 5.25 14.39
N LEU A 27 2.96 6.20 13.47
CA LEU A 27 1.88 6.33 12.48
C LEU A 27 1.90 5.15 11.50
N GLY A 28 0.87 4.34 11.54
CA GLY A 28 0.70 3.13 10.75
C GLY A 28 -0.65 3.04 10.05
N GLY A 29 -1.07 1.79 9.72
CA GLY A 29 -2.37 1.47 9.15
C GLY A 29 -2.43 1.42 7.62
N GLY A 30 -1.32 1.59 6.94
CA GLY A 30 -1.17 1.45 5.49
C GLY A 30 -1.51 2.72 4.69
N GLY A 31 -2.55 3.47 5.05
CA GLY A 31 -2.94 4.69 4.36
C GLY A 31 -1.84 5.74 4.27
N PRO A 32 -1.23 6.16 5.39
CA PRO A 32 -0.12 7.12 5.38
C PRO A 32 1.10 6.62 4.59
N GLN A 33 1.44 5.33 4.67
CA GLN A 33 2.55 4.74 3.94
C GLN A 33 2.30 4.72 2.42
N GLY A 34 1.07 4.35 2.01
CA GLY A 34 0.66 4.43 0.59
C GLY A 34 0.69 5.86 0.07
N ALA A 35 0.22 6.82 0.89
CA ALA A 35 0.26 8.24 0.54
C ALA A 35 1.70 8.77 0.42
N PHE A 36 2.62 8.34 1.30
CA PHE A 36 4.05 8.63 1.17
C PHE A 36 4.61 8.12 -0.17
N GLY A 37 4.35 6.84 -0.51
CA GLY A 37 4.82 6.26 -1.75
C GLY A 37 4.32 7.00 -3.00
N ALA A 38 3.06 7.43 -3.00
CA ALA A 38 2.47 8.24 -4.05
C ALA A 38 3.08 9.66 -4.11
N ARG A 39 3.23 10.31 -2.94
CA ARG A 39 3.74 11.68 -2.81
C ARG A 39 5.19 11.83 -3.28
N LEU A 40 5.98 10.77 -3.17
CA LEU A 40 7.36 10.77 -3.69
C LEU A 40 7.43 11.04 -5.21
N TRP A 41 6.36 10.75 -5.97
CA TRP A 41 6.31 10.85 -7.43
C TRP A 41 5.35 11.92 -7.95
N ASP A 42 4.49 12.47 -7.10
CA ASP A 42 3.57 13.55 -7.47
C ASP A 42 3.11 14.36 -6.26
N ASN A 43 2.85 15.65 -6.47
CA ASN A 43 2.38 16.57 -5.43
C ASN A 43 0.84 16.57 -5.30
N SER A 44 0.11 16.07 -6.31
CA SER A 44 -1.36 16.08 -6.34
C SER A 44 -1.95 14.86 -5.68
N VAL A 45 -1.51 14.55 -4.46
CA VAL A 45 -1.92 13.39 -3.67
C VAL A 45 -2.84 13.81 -2.53
N GLY A 46 -3.93 13.07 -2.35
CA GLY A 46 -4.84 13.20 -1.20
C GLY A 46 -5.09 11.86 -0.54
N ILE A 47 -5.52 11.89 0.72
CA ILE A 47 -5.82 10.69 1.48
C ILE A 47 -7.30 10.64 1.87
N LEU A 48 -7.94 9.50 1.64
CA LEU A 48 -9.22 9.14 2.25
C LEU A 48 -8.94 8.21 3.44
N THR A 49 -9.18 8.69 4.64
CA THR A 49 -8.86 7.94 5.85
C THR A 49 -9.70 8.38 7.03
N ARG A 50 -9.57 7.67 8.14
CA ARG A 50 -10.32 7.92 9.37
C ARG A 50 -9.50 7.65 10.62
N SER A 51 -9.80 8.39 11.68
CA SER A 51 -9.24 8.21 13.03
C SER A 51 -10.24 8.64 14.08
N GLY A 52 -9.95 8.41 15.37
CA GLY A 52 -10.56 9.14 16.46
C GLY A 52 -10.07 10.59 16.50
N VAL A 53 -10.74 11.44 17.27
CA VAL A 53 -10.24 12.80 17.59
C VAL A 53 -9.03 12.76 18.52
N ASP A 54 -8.79 11.61 19.15
CA ASP A 54 -7.75 11.35 20.15
C ASP A 54 -6.39 10.98 19.56
N ILE A 55 -6.21 11.12 18.25
CA ILE A 55 -4.90 10.85 17.62
C ILE A 55 -3.81 11.70 18.27
N GLU A 56 -2.73 11.03 18.68
CA GLU A 56 -1.61 11.66 19.36
C GLU A 56 -0.90 12.71 18.50
N PRO A 57 -0.27 13.74 19.12
CA PRO A 57 0.39 14.81 18.38
C PRO A 57 1.50 14.35 17.44
N GLY A 58 2.29 13.34 17.83
CA GLY A 58 3.38 12.81 17.02
C GLY A 58 2.90 12.19 15.69
N PRO A 59 2.07 11.15 15.72
CA PRO A 59 1.44 10.58 14.53
C PRO A 59 0.68 11.59 13.67
N LYS A 60 -0.02 12.52 14.30
CA LYS A 60 -0.71 13.61 13.59
C LYS A 60 0.28 14.49 12.82
N ALA A 61 1.36 14.93 13.47
CA ALA A 61 2.39 15.75 12.84
C ALA A 61 3.10 15.00 11.71
N ALA A 62 3.34 13.69 11.85
CA ALA A 62 3.91 12.85 10.79
C ALA A 62 3.01 12.83 9.55
N LEU A 63 1.69 12.67 9.71
CA LEU A 63 0.74 12.73 8.60
C LEU A 63 0.72 14.10 7.92
N GLU A 64 0.68 15.18 8.72
CA GLU A 64 0.69 16.55 8.22
C GLU A 64 2.00 16.90 7.47
N SER A 65 3.13 16.31 7.87
CA SER A 65 4.44 16.54 7.25
C SER A 65 4.61 15.92 5.86
N LEU A 66 3.70 15.02 5.44
CA LEU A 66 3.73 14.45 4.10
C LEU A 66 3.46 15.48 2.99
N GLY A 67 2.83 16.60 3.31
CA GLY A 67 2.50 17.63 2.32
C GLY A 67 1.46 17.19 1.30
N ILE A 68 0.53 16.30 1.72
CA ILE A 68 -0.62 15.82 0.93
C ILE A 68 -1.90 16.55 1.31
N ASP A 69 -2.93 16.45 0.47
CA ASP A 69 -4.25 16.98 0.81
C ASP A 69 -4.94 16.07 1.84
N LEU A 70 -5.36 16.67 2.96
CA LEU A 70 -5.97 15.99 4.10
C LEU A 70 -7.50 16.20 4.19
N ALA A 71 -8.13 16.78 3.17
CA ALA A 71 -9.58 17.04 3.17
C ALA A 71 -10.42 15.77 3.33
N GLY A 72 -9.88 14.62 2.95
CA GLY A 72 -10.51 13.29 3.12
C GLY A 72 -10.22 12.60 4.45
N TRP A 73 -9.59 13.28 5.43
CA TRP A 73 -9.36 12.71 6.75
C TRP A 73 -10.54 13.01 7.70
N VAL A 74 -11.34 11.98 7.98
CA VAL A 74 -12.49 12.05 8.89
C VAL A 74 -12.06 11.69 10.32
N LYS A 75 -12.44 12.52 11.29
CA LYS A 75 -12.17 12.32 12.72
C LYS A 75 -13.50 12.08 13.45
N TYR A 76 -13.57 10.93 14.12
CA TYR A 76 -14.75 10.52 14.88
C TYR A 76 -14.62 10.84 16.37
N GLU A 77 -15.61 11.49 16.95
CA GLU A 77 -15.66 11.76 18.40
C GLU A 77 -16.02 10.51 19.22
N GLN A 78 -16.81 9.60 18.63
CA GLN A 78 -17.30 8.39 19.29
C GLN A 78 -16.36 7.20 19.23
N TYR A 79 -15.29 7.27 18.43
CA TYR A 79 -14.33 6.19 18.26
C TYR A 79 -12.92 6.63 18.64
N HIS A 80 -12.16 5.70 19.21
CA HIS A 80 -10.74 5.91 19.47
C HIS A 80 -9.91 5.50 18.24
N THR A 81 -8.79 6.20 18.03
CA THR A 81 -7.80 5.78 17.04
C THR A 81 -7.28 4.39 17.41
N PRO A 82 -7.31 3.41 16.49
CA PRO A 82 -6.85 2.05 16.79
C PRO A 82 -5.35 2.01 17.07
N HIS A 83 -4.96 1.13 18.00
CA HIS A 83 -3.56 0.82 18.30
C HIS A 83 -3.25 -0.61 17.92
N GLY A 84 -2.06 -0.85 17.38
CA GLY A 84 -1.56 -2.16 16.98
C GLY A 84 -0.18 -2.46 17.53
N LEU A 85 0.20 -3.74 17.48
CA LEU A 85 1.57 -4.19 17.71
C LEU A 85 2.04 -4.89 16.44
N MET A 86 3.17 -4.43 15.90
CA MET A 86 3.78 -4.99 14.70
C MET A 86 5.08 -5.67 15.06
N ALA A 87 5.33 -6.84 14.47
CA ALA A 87 6.62 -7.49 14.51
C ALA A 87 6.83 -8.28 13.22
N TYR A 88 8.08 -8.49 12.88
CA TYR A 88 8.49 -9.10 11.63
C TYR A 88 9.46 -10.24 11.89
N ASP A 89 9.43 -11.26 11.05
CA ASP A 89 10.40 -12.35 11.07
C ASP A 89 11.72 -11.93 10.39
N GLU A 90 12.65 -12.86 10.29
CA GLU A 90 13.97 -12.65 9.67
C GLU A 90 13.91 -12.36 8.16
N ASN A 91 12.76 -12.65 7.51
CA ASN A 91 12.50 -12.37 6.10
C ASN A 91 11.69 -11.09 5.90
N GLU A 92 11.49 -10.29 6.97
CA GLU A 92 10.71 -9.05 6.99
C GLU A 92 9.21 -9.24 6.71
N TYR A 93 8.68 -10.46 6.90
CA TYR A 93 7.25 -10.71 6.88
C TYR A 93 6.65 -10.58 8.28
N MET A 94 5.43 -10.03 8.32
CA MET A 94 4.71 -9.83 9.59
C MET A 94 4.49 -11.16 10.29
N VAL A 95 4.88 -11.23 11.57
CA VAL A 95 4.67 -12.42 12.41
C VAL A 95 3.22 -12.48 12.86
N GLY A 96 2.48 -13.49 12.39
CA GLY A 96 1.04 -13.65 12.64
C GLY A 96 0.64 -13.97 14.08
N GLU A 97 1.59 -14.40 14.93
CA GLU A 97 1.31 -14.93 16.26
C GLU A 97 1.33 -13.90 17.41
N ILE A 98 1.69 -12.65 17.13
CA ILE A 98 1.71 -11.65 18.19
C ILE A 98 0.29 -11.25 18.54
N ASP A 99 -0.28 -12.02 19.47
CA ASP A 99 -1.58 -11.76 20.10
C ASP A 99 -2.73 -11.58 19.07
N PHE A 100 -2.79 -12.54 18.10
CA PHE A 100 -3.80 -12.54 17.02
C PHE A 100 -5.22 -12.38 17.55
N GLU A 101 -5.58 -13.04 18.66
CA GLU A 101 -6.91 -12.91 19.26
C GLU A 101 -7.15 -11.50 19.79
N LYS A 102 -6.14 -10.86 20.36
CA LYS A 102 -6.23 -9.48 20.85
C LYS A 102 -6.30 -8.47 19.70
N ARG A 103 -5.54 -8.70 18.61
CA ARG A 103 -5.70 -7.94 17.36
C ARG A 103 -7.09 -8.10 16.78
N LYS A 104 -7.59 -9.32 16.72
CA LYS A 104 -8.93 -9.66 16.22
C LYS A 104 -10.04 -9.02 17.06
N GLU A 105 -9.90 -8.96 18.37
CA GLU A 105 -10.81 -8.23 19.26
C GLU A 105 -10.75 -6.71 19.03
N LEU A 106 -9.56 -6.13 18.90
CA LEU A 106 -9.38 -4.71 18.59
C LEU A 106 -9.98 -4.35 17.23
N PHE A 107 -9.75 -5.17 16.22
CA PHE A 107 -10.33 -5.00 14.88
C PHE A 107 -11.84 -5.18 14.88
N LYS A 108 -12.39 -6.20 15.55
CA LYS A 108 -13.83 -6.48 15.57
C LYS A 108 -14.63 -5.44 16.34
N SER A 109 -14.09 -4.91 17.46
CA SER A 109 -14.89 -4.08 18.36
C SER A 109 -14.86 -2.58 18.04
N LYS A 110 -13.79 -2.07 17.43
CA LYS A 110 -13.59 -0.64 17.24
C LYS A 110 -13.42 -0.22 15.78
N MET A 111 -12.55 -0.90 15.02
CA MET A 111 -12.36 -0.59 13.61
C MET A 111 -13.48 -1.11 12.72
N GLY A 112 -14.05 -2.26 13.02
CA GLY A 112 -15.12 -2.84 12.22
C GLY A 112 -16.31 -1.90 12.06
N LEU A 113 -16.68 -1.16 13.11
CA LEU A 113 -17.75 -0.18 13.03
C LEU A 113 -17.37 1.04 12.18
N MET A 114 -16.14 1.56 12.33
CA MET A 114 -15.68 2.67 11.51
C MET A 114 -15.60 2.29 10.01
N LEU A 115 -15.23 1.06 9.69
CA LEU A 115 -15.09 0.59 8.31
C LEU A 115 -16.43 0.33 7.61
N GLN A 116 -17.53 0.21 8.34
CA GLN A 116 -18.88 0.04 7.78
C GLN A 116 -19.47 1.31 7.17
N GLU A 117 -18.91 2.46 7.49
CA GLU A 117 -19.39 3.74 6.97
C GLU A 117 -18.61 4.15 5.72
N VAL A 118 -19.32 4.64 4.69
CA VAL A 118 -18.71 5.35 3.57
C VAL A 118 -18.13 6.66 4.07
N LEU A 119 -16.86 6.91 3.77
CA LEU A 119 -16.28 8.22 4.06
C LEU A 119 -16.91 9.28 3.16
N PRO A 120 -17.19 10.48 3.69
CA PRO A 120 -17.56 11.62 2.85
C PRO A 120 -16.40 11.95 1.91
N ILE A 121 -16.68 11.88 0.61
CA ILE A 121 -15.68 12.14 -0.42
C ILE A 121 -15.67 13.64 -0.72
N PRO A 122 -14.55 14.35 -0.49
CA PRO A 122 -14.42 15.76 -0.83
C PRO A 122 -14.69 15.99 -2.33
N GLU A 123 -15.25 17.14 -2.69
CA GLU A 123 -15.53 17.48 -4.08
C GLU A 123 -14.28 17.38 -4.97
N THR A 124 -13.14 17.78 -4.41
CA THR A 124 -11.83 17.72 -5.08
C THR A 124 -11.31 16.31 -5.33
N TYR A 125 -11.93 15.26 -4.73
CA TYR A 125 -11.52 13.85 -4.83
C TYR A 125 -12.48 13.00 -5.69
N LYS A 126 -13.56 13.58 -6.22
CA LYS A 126 -14.61 12.80 -6.90
C LYS A 126 -14.18 12.17 -8.22
N THR A 127 -13.23 12.79 -8.92
CA THR A 127 -12.75 12.34 -10.22
C THR A 127 -11.22 12.33 -10.27
N PRO A 128 -10.56 11.52 -9.43
CA PRO A 128 -9.11 11.41 -9.48
C PRO A 128 -8.67 10.65 -10.73
N LYS A 129 -7.43 10.81 -11.15
CA LYS A 129 -6.83 9.93 -12.18
C LYS A 129 -6.69 8.50 -11.66
N VAL A 130 -6.33 8.36 -10.37
CA VAL A 130 -6.19 7.06 -9.70
C VAL A 130 -6.85 7.12 -8.34
N ILE A 131 -7.60 6.08 -8.00
CA ILE A 131 -7.99 5.70 -6.65
C ILE A 131 -7.25 4.42 -6.27
N HIS A 132 -6.44 4.44 -5.22
CA HIS A 132 -5.71 3.29 -4.69
C HIS A 132 -6.24 2.89 -3.32
N LEU A 133 -6.73 1.67 -3.21
CA LEU A 133 -7.27 1.11 -1.97
C LEU A 133 -6.29 0.12 -1.34
N ILE A 134 -6.11 0.25 -0.03
CA ILE A 134 -5.37 -0.69 0.82
C ILE A 134 -6.39 -1.33 1.75
N THR A 135 -6.89 -2.52 1.38
CA THR A 135 -7.98 -3.15 2.13
C THR A 135 -7.97 -4.68 2.07
N GLU A 136 -8.44 -5.30 3.14
CA GLU A 136 -8.67 -6.74 3.28
C GLU A 136 -10.13 -7.17 2.99
N TYR A 137 -11.00 -6.20 2.66
CA TYR A 137 -12.42 -6.44 2.45
C TYR A 137 -12.82 -6.08 1.02
N ALA A 138 -13.12 -7.09 0.20
CA ALA A 138 -13.64 -6.89 -1.15
C ALA A 138 -15.01 -6.17 -1.16
N HIS A 139 -15.79 -6.32 -0.09
CA HIS A 139 -17.12 -5.71 0.08
C HIS A 139 -17.12 -4.53 1.05
N GLU A 140 -15.97 -3.92 1.27
CA GLU A 140 -15.90 -2.68 2.03
C GLU A 140 -16.64 -1.56 1.28
N PRO A 141 -17.43 -0.70 1.97
CA PRO A 141 -18.18 0.37 1.31
C PRO A 141 -17.33 1.30 0.45
N MET A 142 -16.05 1.51 0.82
CA MET A 142 -15.13 2.32 0.01
C MET A 142 -14.70 1.61 -1.29
N ALA A 143 -14.79 0.29 -1.38
CA ALA A 143 -14.58 -0.45 -2.63
C ALA A 143 -15.68 -0.13 -3.66
N ASP A 144 -16.94 -0.01 -3.21
CA ASP A 144 -18.05 0.42 -4.08
C ASP A 144 -17.87 1.85 -4.58
N GLU A 145 -17.35 2.75 -3.72
CA GLU A 145 -17.02 4.12 -4.14
C GLU A 145 -15.87 4.16 -5.16
N ALA A 146 -14.86 3.32 -4.99
CA ALA A 146 -13.78 3.18 -5.97
C ALA A 146 -14.29 2.67 -7.34
N LEU A 147 -15.23 1.74 -7.35
CA LEU A 147 -15.89 1.27 -8.58
C LEU A 147 -16.69 2.39 -9.28
N LYS A 148 -17.36 3.26 -8.52
CA LYS A 148 -18.03 4.45 -9.08
C LYS A 148 -17.03 5.43 -9.69
N MET A 149 -15.89 5.67 -9.05
CA MET A 149 -14.81 6.49 -9.61
C MET A 149 -14.23 5.86 -10.87
N LYS A 150 -14.01 4.53 -10.87
CA LYS A 150 -13.59 3.78 -12.07
C LYS A 150 -14.59 3.93 -13.21
N ALA A 151 -15.87 3.78 -12.94
CA ALA A 151 -16.93 3.99 -13.95
C ALA A 151 -16.94 5.42 -14.52
N SER A 152 -16.39 6.39 -13.77
CA SER A 152 -16.21 7.79 -14.20
C SER A 152 -14.86 8.06 -14.87
N GLY A 153 -14.03 7.04 -15.08
CA GLY A 153 -12.77 7.12 -15.83
C GLY A 153 -11.50 7.07 -15.00
N SER A 154 -11.59 6.93 -13.67
CA SER A 154 -10.41 6.73 -12.82
C SER A 154 -9.82 5.33 -12.97
N ILE A 155 -8.52 5.20 -12.79
CA ILE A 155 -7.86 3.91 -12.61
C ILE A 155 -8.11 3.42 -11.19
N TYR A 156 -8.59 2.20 -11.04
CA TYR A 156 -8.76 1.56 -9.75
C TYR A 156 -7.59 0.65 -9.44
N SER A 157 -6.79 1.01 -8.46
CA SER A 157 -5.64 0.26 -7.95
C SER A 157 -5.96 -0.34 -6.59
N LEU A 158 -5.64 -1.61 -6.39
CA LEU A 158 -5.90 -2.34 -5.14
C LEU A 158 -4.62 -2.98 -4.60
N GLU A 159 -4.32 -2.69 -3.34
CA GLU A 159 -3.43 -3.51 -2.53
C GLU A 159 -4.29 -4.47 -1.70
N PRO A 160 -4.36 -5.76 -2.09
CA PRO A 160 -5.19 -6.71 -1.39
C PRO A 160 -4.49 -7.19 -0.11
N LEU A 161 -5.12 -6.98 1.03
CA LEU A 161 -4.67 -7.55 2.30
C LEU A 161 -5.28 -8.94 2.48
N ILE A 162 -4.67 -9.95 1.86
CA ILE A 162 -5.13 -11.34 1.91
C ILE A 162 -4.61 -11.98 3.20
N ASP A 163 -5.52 -12.59 3.97
CA ASP A 163 -5.14 -13.37 5.13
C ASP A 163 -4.54 -14.72 4.70
N TYR A 164 -3.25 -14.71 4.36
CA TYR A 164 -2.55 -15.92 3.92
C TYR A 164 -2.24 -16.90 5.07
N HIS A 165 -2.40 -16.50 6.33
CA HIS A 165 -2.25 -17.39 7.47
C HIS A 165 -3.48 -18.29 7.67
N HIS A 166 -4.67 -17.73 7.48
CA HIS A 166 -5.94 -18.43 7.74
C HIS A 166 -6.84 -18.54 6.50
N TRP A 167 -6.52 -17.84 5.42
CA TRP A 167 -7.25 -17.82 4.14
C TRP A 167 -8.74 -17.44 4.27
N THR A 168 -9.09 -16.64 5.28
CA THR A 168 -10.49 -16.33 5.61
C THR A 168 -11.18 -15.45 4.57
N ASN A 169 -10.44 -14.57 3.88
CA ASN A 169 -10.98 -13.65 2.87
C ASN A 169 -10.58 -14.01 1.42
N LYS A 170 -9.93 -15.17 1.21
CA LYS A 170 -9.42 -15.60 -0.09
C LYS A 170 -10.47 -15.58 -1.19
N GLY A 171 -11.65 -16.17 -0.93
CA GLY A 171 -12.72 -16.31 -1.92
C GLY A 171 -13.25 -14.95 -2.39
N ASP A 172 -13.49 -14.06 -1.44
CA ASP A 172 -14.01 -12.72 -1.70
C ASP A 172 -13.02 -11.91 -2.54
N MET A 173 -11.73 -11.93 -2.16
CA MET A 173 -10.69 -11.21 -2.90
C MET A 173 -10.53 -11.76 -4.31
N MET A 174 -10.51 -13.10 -4.49
CA MET A 174 -10.42 -13.73 -5.82
C MET A 174 -11.56 -13.32 -6.75
N SER A 175 -12.78 -13.25 -6.25
CA SER A 175 -13.96 -12.84 -7.03
C SER A 175 -13.94 -11.35 -7.38
N TYR A 176 -13.21 -10.55 -6.63
CA TYR A 176 -13.15 -9.10 -6.80
C TYR A 176 -12.04 -8.62 -7.76
N PHE A 177 -10.96 -9.38 -7.95
CA PHE A 177 -9.84 -8.96 -8.80
C PHE A 177 -10.21 -8.57 -10.25
N PRO A 178 -11.22 -9.17 -10.92
CA PRO A 178 -11.64 -8.72 -12.24
C PRO A 178 -12.14 -7.27 -12.29
N GLU A 179 -12.56 -6.73 -11.15
CA GLU A 179 -13.09 -5.37 -11.04
C GLU A 179 -12.01 -4.29 -10.95
N VAL A 180 -10.73 -4.66 -10.69
CA VAL A 180 -9.64 -3.68 -10.52
C VAL A 180 -8.73 -3.60 -11.74
N ASP A 181 -8.04 -2.46 -11.91
CA ASP A 181 -7.11 -2.26 -13.03
C ASP A 181 -5.68 -2.62 -12.64
N ILE A 182 -5.28 -2.33 -11.39
CA ILE A 182 -3.94 -2.59 -10.86
C ILE A 182 -4.06 -3.39 -9.57
N VAL A 183 -3.27 -4.45 -9.41
CA VAL A 183 -3.21 -5.22 -8.17
C VAL A 183 -1.77 -5.40 -7.70
N THR A 184 -1.53 -5.21 -6.37
CA THR A 184 -0.19 -5.24 -5.77
C THR A 184 -0.11 -6.20 -4.57
N PRO A 185 -0.27 -7.54 -4.75
CA PRO A 185 -0.20 -8.50 -3.66
C PRO A 185 1.24 -8.68 -3.15
N ASP A 186 1.37 -9.15 -1.91
CA ASP A 186 2.61 -9.66 -1.37
C ASP A 186 2.92 -11.08 -1.85
N TRP A 187 4.17 -11.51 -1.71
CA TRP A 187 4.61 -12.83 -2.17
C TRP A 187 3.92 -13.99 -1.45
N PRO A 188 3.75 -14.01 -0.12
CA PRO A 188 3.05 -15.10 0.55
C PRO A 188 1.63 -15.31 0.02
N SER A 189 0.88 -14.22 -0.13
CA SER A 189 -0.47 -14.27 -0.71
C SER A 189 -0.45 -14.67 -2.18
N ALA A 190 0.44 -14.08 -2.97
CA ALA A 190 0.49 -14.32 -4.40
C ALA A 190 0.90 -15.74 -4.75
N SER A 191 1.97 -16.25 -4.14
CA SER A 191 2.48 -17.61 -4.35
C SER A 191 1.52 -18.67 -3.82
N GLY A 192 0.91 -18.41 -2.66
CA GLY A 192 -0.09 -19.31 -2.08
C GLY A 192 -1.36 -19.44 -2.91
N LEU A 193 -1.87 -18.34 -3.49
CA LEU A 193 -3.00 -18.39 -4.40
C LEU A 193 -2.67 -19.12 -5.70
N ALA A 194 -1.47 -18.88 -6.26
CA ALA A 194 -1.02 -19.54 -7.49
C ALA A 194 -0.65 -21.02 -7.27
N GLY A 195 -0.36 -21.42 -6.02
CA GLY A 195 0.12 -22.77 -5.70
C GLY A 195 1.52 -23.06 -6.27
N SER A 196 2.35 -22.03 -6.47
CA SER A 196 3.68 -22.14 -7.05
C SER A 196 4.69 -21.24 -6.33
N GLY A 197 5.93 -21.70 -6.21
CA GLY A 197 7.08 -20.92 -5.77
C GLY A 197 7.90 -20.32 -6.92
N ASN A 198 7.49 -20.54 -8.17
CA ASN A 198 8.18 -19.99 -9.34
C ASN A 198 7.59 -18.61 -9.69
N PRO A 199 8.40 -17.53 -9.67
CA PRO A 199 7.91 -16.17 -9.90
C PRO A 199 7.19 -15.97 -11.24
N PHE A 200 7.70 -16.57 -12.31
CA PHE A 200 7.08 -16.49 -13.63
C PHE A 200 5.68 -17.13 -13.63
N GLU A 201 5.54 -18.32 -13.05
CA GLU A 201 4.26 -19.02 -12.97
C GLU A 201 3.27 -18.25 -12.09
N VAL A 202 3.73 -17.69 -10.96
CA VAL A 202 2.90 -16.87 -10.06
C VAL A 202 2.42 -15.63 -10.80
N LEU A 203 3.30 -14.88 -11.45
CA LEU A 203 2.92 -13.67 -12.18
C LEU A 203 1.96 -14.01 -13.35
N LYS A 204 2.22 -15.11 -14.07
CA LYS A 204 1.35 -15.62 -15.13
C LYS A 204 -0.03 -16.06 -14.62
N PHE A 205 -0.12 -16.60 -13.41
CA PHE A 205 -1.40 -16.90 -12.78
C PHE A 205 -2.18 -15.61 -12.52
N TRP A 206 -1.56 -14.62 -11.87
CA TRP A 206 -2.19 -13.36 -11.52
C TRP A 206 -2.60 -12.52 -12.74
N SER A 207 -1.83 -12.55 -13.84
CA SER A 207 -2.16 -11.84 -15.09
C SER A 207 -3.49 -12.30 -15.73
N ARG A 208 -3.99 -13.47 -15.34
CA ARG A 208 -5.27 -14.04 -15.81
C ARG A 208 -6.48 -13.74 -14.94
N LEU A 209 -6.27 -13.09 -13.79
CA LEU A 209 -7.34 -12.82 -12.83
C LEU A 209 -8.17 -11.57 -13.18
N GLY A 210 -7.80 -10.83 -14.24
CA GLY A 210 -8.55 -9.69 -14.73
C GLY A 210 -7.82 -8.35 -14.73
N PRO A 211 -6.99 -8.00 -13.72
CA PRO A 211 -6.27 -6.73 -13.69
C PRO A 211 -5.43 -6.50 -14.94
N SER A 212 -5.28 -5.23 -15.32
CA SER A 212 -4.42 -4.83 -16.45
C SER A 212 -2.95 -4.70 -16.05
N VAL A 213 -2.67 -4.53 -14.77
CA VAL A 213 -1.32 -4.47 -14.19
C VAL A 213 -1.27 -5.32 -12.94
N VAL A 214 -0.24 -6.12 -12.84
CA VAL A 214 0.06 -6.94 -11.65
C VAL A 214 1.48 -6.65 -11.20
N ALA A 215 1.66 -6.35 -9.92
CA ALA A 215 2.98 -6.15 -9.32
C ALA A 215 3.09 -6.91 -8.00
N ILE A 216 3.86 -7.99 -7.99
CA ILE A 216 4.01 -8.90 -6.84
C ILE A 216 5.26 -8.51 -6.07
N ARG A 217 5.09 -8.13 -4.81
CA ARG A 217 6.18 -7.72 -3.91
C ARG A 217 6.78 -8.93 -3.22
N HIS A 218 8.10 -9.09 -3.27
CA HIS A 218 8.80 -10.27 -2.71
C HIS A 218 9.92 -9.89 -1.72
N GLY A 219 9.73 -8.84 -0.93
CA GLY A 219 10.69 -8.42 0.10
C GLY A 219 12.11 -8.27 -0.49
N MET A 220 13.08 -8.90 0.12
CA MET A 220 14.49 -8.86 -0.31
C MET A 220 14.76 -9.47 -1.69
N ASN A 221 13.80 -10.19 -2.28
CA ASN A 221 13.89 -10.72 -3.64
C ASN A 221 13.37 -9.73 -4.70
N GLY A 222 13.01 -8.50 -4.31
CA GLY A 222 12.52 -7.48 -5.21
C GLY A 222 11.02 -7.60 -5.52
N SER A 223 10.64 -7.38 -6.77
CA SER A 223 9.26 -7.49 -7.21
C SER A 223 9.16 -7.98 -8.65
N TYR A 224 7.99 -8.51 -9.00
CA TYR A 224 7.69 -9.02 -10.34
C TYR A 224 6.51 -8.26 -10.89
N VAL A 225 6.68 -7.63 -12.07
CA VAL A 225 5.67 -6.74 -12.64
C VAL A 225 5.30 -7.17 -14.05
N TRP A 226 4.01 -7.11 -14.34
CA TRP A 226 3.45 -7.38 -15.66
C TRP A 226 2.37 -6.35 -15.99
N ASP A 227 2.26 -6.00 -17.26
CA ASP A 227 1.12 -5.26 -17.80
C ASP A 227 0.54 -5.92 -19.05
N LYS A 228 -0.77 -5.76 -19.20
CA LYS A 228 -1.54 -6.37 -20.30
C LYS A 228 -1.26 -5.73 -21.67
N VAL A 229 -0.81 -4.49 -21.71
CA VAL A 229 -0.63 -3.74 -22.97
C VAL A 229 0.61 -4.24 -23.69
N HIS A 230 1.71 -4.38 -22.97
CA HIS A 230 2.97 -4.83 -23.53
C HIS A 230 3.18 -6.33 -23.42
N ASP A 231 2.40 -6.99 -22.54
CA ASP A 231 2.50 -8.44 -22.21
C ASP A 231 3.92 -8.87 -21.84
N LYS A 232 4.65 -7.98 -21.13
CA LYS A 232 6.02 -8.20 -20.66
C LYS A 232 6.04 -8.43 -19.18
N MET A 233 6.93 -9.31 -18.73
CA MET A 233 7.18 -9.63 -17.33
C MET A 233 8.57 -9.15 -16.93
N TRP A 234 8.64 -8.40 -15.84
CA TRP A 234 9.87 -7.80 -15.35
C TRP A 234 10.19 -8.26 -13.94
N HIS A 235 11.44 -8.60 -13.69
CA HIS A 235 11.99 -8.66 -12.35
C HIS A 235 12.66 -7.33 -12.01
N ILE A 236 12.13 -6.66 -10.98
CA ILE A 236 12.69 -5.41 -10.46
C ILE A 236 13.49 -5.74 -9.21
N PRO A 237 14.82 -5.60 -9.21
CA PRO A 237 15.63 -5.88 -8.04
C PRO A 237 15.42 -4.82 -6.95
N ILE A 238 15.79 -5.15 -5.70
CA ILE A 238 15.74 -4.21 -4.59
C ILE A 238 16.72 -3.05 -4.80
N VAL A 239 16.39 -1.90 -4.18
CA VAL A 239 17.37 -0.87 -3.86
C VAL A 239 18.01 -1.23 -2.52
N ALA A 240 19.29 -1.54 -2.53
CA ALA A 240 20.02 -1.90 -1.32
C ALA A 240 20.07 -0.72 -0.34
N VAL A 241 19.42 -0.87 0.81
CA VAL A 241 19.40 0.11 1.90
C VAL A 241 19.67 -0.60 3.23
N LYS A 242 20.08 0.17 4.23
CA LYS A 242 20.07 -0.33 5.61
C LYS A 242 18.64 -0.22 6.13
N ALA A 243 17.91 -1.33 6.09
CA ALA A 243 16.55 -1.38 6.61
C ALA A 243 16.55 -1.18 8.14
N VAL A 244 15.66 -0.33 8.60
CA VAL A 244 15.39 -0.02 10.01
C VAL A 244 14.04 -0.59 10.42
N ASP A 245 13.03 -0.37 9.57
CA ASP A 245 11.65 -0.78 9.81
C ASP A 245 10.96 -1.14 8.49
N PRO A 246 10.54 -2.39 8.26
CA PRO A 246 9.85 -2.80 7.04
C PRO A 246 8.35 -2.47 7.03
N THR A 247 7.82 -1.90 8.15
CA THR A 247 6.39 -1.62 8.29
C THR A 247 5.90 -0.68 7.20
N GLY A 248 4.91 -1.13 6.43
CA GLY A 248 4.28 -0.33 5.40
C GLY A 248 5.07 -0.19 4.09
N CYS A 249 6.24 -0.83 3.93
CA CYS A 249 6.97 -0.83 2.66
C CYS A 249 6.12 -1.31 1.48
N GLY A 250 5.28 -2.32 1.71
CA GLY A 250 4.33 -2.79 0.71
C GLY A 250 3.31 -1.73 0.32
N ASN A 251 2.75 -1.03 1.30
CA ASN A 251 1.79 0.04 1.05
C ASN A 251 2.43 1.20 0.28
N SER A 252 3.65 1.59 0.65
CA SER A 252 4.43 2.59 -0.06
C SER A 252 4.74 2.17 -1.50
N TYR A 253 5.06 0.90 -1.72
CA TYR A 253 5.21 0.32 -3.05
C TYR A 253 3.95 0.50 -3.90
N GLY A 254 2.78 0.14 -3.36
CA GLY A 254 1.49 0.27 -4.04
C GLY A 254 1.17 1.71 -4.46
N GLY A 255 1.38 2.66 -3.54
CA GLY A 255 1.22 4.09 -3.81
C GLY A 255 2.15 4.61 -4.91
N GLY A 256 3.43 4.25 -4.85
CA GLY A 256 4.41 4.62 -5.87
C GLY A 256 4.10 4.01 -7.25
N LEU A 257 3.67 2.73 -7.26
CA LEU A 257 3.33 2.03 -8.50
C LEU A 257 2.17 2.71 -9.24
N CYS A 258 1.06 2.94 -8.54
CA CYS A 258 -0.16 3.42 -9.19
C CYS A 258 0.00 4.82 -9.79
N VAL A 259 0.71 5.72 -9.10
CA VAL A 259 1.04 7.07 -9.62
C VAL A 259 1.93 6.98 -10.84
N SER A 260 3.03 6.22 -10.73
CA SER A 260 4.03 6.13 -11.80
C SER A 260 3.50 5.40 -13.03
N TRP A 261 2.64 4.38 -12.85
CA TRP A 261 1.94 3.72 -13.95
C TRP A 261 0.98 4.67 -14.68
N GLU A 262 0.19 5.45 -13.95
CA GLU A 262 -0.73 6.41 -14.59
C GLU A 262 0.02 7.38 -15.48
N LYS A 263 1.18 7.88 -15.02
CA LYS A 263 2.00 8.88 -15.73
C LYS A 263 2.76 8.30 -16.92
N SER A 264 3.31 7.10 -16.79
CA SER A 264 4.24 6.53 -17.78
C SER A 264 3.61 5.50 -18.73
N ARG A 265 2.62 4.77 -18.26
CA ARG A 265 2.08 3.56 -18.92
C ARG A 265 3.15 2.50 -19.20
N ASP A 266 4.21 2.49 -18.42
CA ASP A 266 5.33 1.57 -18.51
C ASP A 266 5.48 0.83 -17.17
N SER A 267 5.24 -0.49 -17.18
CA SER A 267 5.26 -1.31 -15.97
C SER A 267 6.68 -1.50 -15.41
N LYS A 268 7.70 -1.49 -16.25
CA LYS A 268 9.11 -1.49 -15.83
C LYS A 268 9.44 -0.23 -15.04
N PHE A 269 9.12 0.93 -15.60
CA PHE A 269 9.33 2.23 -14.96
C PHE A 269 8.54 2.33 -13.63
N ALA A 270 7.26 1.99 -13.66
CA ALA A 270 6.39 2.05 -12.48
C ALA A 270 6.85 1.11 -11.36
N GLY A 271 7.31 -0.10 -11.71
CA GLY A 271 7.89 -1.05 -10.75
C GLY A 271 9.18 -0.53 -10.10
N CYS A 272 10.03 0.18 -10.85
CA CYS A 272 11.22 0.83 -10.28
C CYS A 272 10.83 1.94 -9.30
N CYS A 273 9.90 2.81 -9.67
CA CYS A 273 9.40 3.86 -8.78
C CYS A 273 8.81 3.29 -7.49
N ALA A 274 8.02 2.23 -7.60
CA ALA A 274 7.43 1.52 -6.47
C ALA A 274 8.49 0.94 -5.52
N THR A 275 9.51 0.27 -6.08
CA THR A 275 10.62 -0.29 -5.33
C THR A 275 11.41 0.79 -4.57
N ILE A 276 11.63 1.95 -5.20
CA ILE A 276 12.27 3.09 -4.58
C ILE A 276 11.43 3.62 -3.42
N SER A 277 10.12 3.81 -3.61
CA SER A 277 9.21 4.24 -2.54
C SER A 277 9.31 3.34 -1.31
N ALA A 278 9.27 2.02 -1.51
CA ALA A 278 9.43 1.04 -0.44
C ALA A 278 10.80 1.17 0.25
N SER A 279 11.88 1.33 -0.52
CA SER A 279 13.25 1.42 0.03
C SER A 279 13.46 2.67 0.88
N TYR A 280 12.83 3.79 0.52
CA TYR A 280 12.93 5.02 1.32
C TYR A 280 12.17 4.90 2.64
N LEU A 281 11.00 4.25 2.63
CA LEU A 281 10.27 3.96 3.86
C LEU A 281 11.07 3.04 4.79
N ALA A 282 11.67 1.98 4.26
CA ALA A 282 12.45 1.01 5.03
C ALA A 282 13.63 1.62 5.80
N LYS A 283 14.15 2.76 5.39
CA LYS A 283 15.27 3.47 6.05
C LYS A 283 14.88 4.15 7.38
N THR A 284 13.59 4.28 7.66
CA THR A 284 13.08 5.07 8.79
C THR A 284 12.08 4.28 9.63
N VAL A 285 11.86 4.73 10.85
CA VAL A 285 10.71 4.28 11.65
C VAL A 285 9.53 5.19 11.33
N GLY A 286 8.41 4.61 10.90
CA GLY A 286 7.25 5.36 10.48
C GLY A 286 7.44 6.11 9.16
N VAL A 287 6.57 7.07 8.89
CA VAL A 287 6.49 7.76 7.60
C VAL A 287 7.33 9.04 7.63
N PRO A 288 8.40 9.13 6.81
CA PRO A 288 9.23 10.35 6.74
C PRO A 288 8.54 11.44 5.90
N PRO A 289 8.89 12.73 6.10
CA PRO A 289 8.48 13.81 5.21
C PRO A 289 9.08 13.62 3.81
N VAL A 290 8.37 14.05 2.78
CA VAL A 290 8.90 14.10 1.40
C VAL A 290 9.46 15.48 1.16
N THR A 291 10.78 15.59 0.99
CA THR A 291 11.49 16.83 0.70
C THR A 291 11.98 16.85 -0.74
N VAL A 292 12.34 18.04 -1.25
CA VAL A 292 12.89 18.20 -2.59
C VAL A 292 14.19 17.39 -2.78
N GLU A 293 14.99 17.27 -1.72
CA GLU A 293 16.22 16.48 -1.73
C GLU A 293 15.93 14.99 -1.89
N ILE A 294 14.92 14.49 -1.18
CA ILE A 294 14.47 13.08 -1.28
C ILE A 294 13.92 12.80 -2.68
N GLU A 295 13.11 13.71 -3.23
CA GLU A 295 12.59 13.58 -4.61
C GLU A 295 13.74 13.55 -5.63
N ALA A 296 14.73 14.44 -5.51
CA ALA A 296 15.89 14.48 -6.40
C ALA A 296 16.76 13.23 -6.30
N GLU A 297 17.01 12.73 -5.08
CA GLU A 297 17.73 11.49 -4.85
C GLU A 297 16.98 10.30 -5.44
N ALA A 298 15.64 10.22 -5.27
CA ALA A 298 14.82 9.18 -5.85
C ALA A 298 14.91 9.11 -7.38
N GLN A 299 14.97 10.26 -8.05
CA GLN A 299 15.18 10.32 -9.51
C GLN A 299 16.54 9.75 -9.94
N GLN A 300 17.62 10.06 -9.20
CA GLN A 300 18.95 9.51 -9.50
C GLN A 300 19.00 7.99 -9.28
N VAL A 301 18.34 7.50 -8.22
CA VAL A 301 18.24 6.06 -7.94
C VAL A 301 17.45 5.35 -9.04
N LEU A 302 16.41 6.01 -9.57
CA LEU A 302 15.56 5.47 -10.63
C LEU A 302 16.35 5.19 -11.91
N GLU A 303 17.19 6.12 -12.34
CA GLU A 303 18.04 5.94 -13.53
C GLU A 303 18.91 4.69 -13.39
N ASN A 304 19.56 4.54 -12.24
CA ASN A 304 20.43 3.40 -11.95
C ASN A 304 19.65 2.07 -11.81
N LEU A 305 18.42 2.11 -11.30
CA LEU A 305 17.62 0.90 -11.09
C LEU A 305 17.06 0.39 -12.42
N LEU A 306 16.64 1.27 -13.32
CA LEU A 306 16.13 0.92 -14.65
C LEU A 306 17.11 0.08 -15.48
N GLU A 307 18.43 0.31 -15.31
CA GLU A 307 19.49 -0.46 -15.98
C GLU A 307 19.63 -1.90 -15.45
N LYS A 308 19.14 -2.17 -14.25
CA LYS A 308 19.26 -3.47 -13.56
C LYS A 308 18.03 -4.37 -13.69
N VAL A 309 16.98 -3.86 -14.32
CA VAL A 309 15.73 -4.61 -14.50
C VAL A 309 15.91 -5.67 -15.57
N GLU A 310 15.46 -6.88 -15.27
CA GLU A 310 15.54 -8.04 -16.15
C GLU A 310 14.17 -8.42 -16.70
N GLU A 311 14.09 -8.72 -18.00
CA GLU A 311 12.90 -9.33 -18.61
C GLU A 311 12.89 -10.83 -18.27
N MET A 312 11.74 -11.37 -17.80
CA MET A 312 11.59 -12.74 -17.30
C MET A 312 11.17 -13.71 -18.42
#